data_04d076a94b2f8b13307c9552ed5ab144
#
_entry.id   04d076a94b2f8b13307c9552ed5ab144
#
_cell.length_a   1.000
_cell.length_b   1.000
_cell.length_c   1.000
_cell.angle_alpha   90.00
_cell.angle_beta   90.00
_cell.angle_gamma   90.00
#
_symmetry.space_group_name_H-M   'P 1'
#
loop_
_entity.id
_entity.type
_entity.pdbx_description
1 polymer ?
#
loop_
_entity_poly.entity_id
_entity_poly.type
_entity_poly.pdbx_seq_one_letter_code
_entity_poly.pdbx_strand_id
1 'polypeptide(L)'
;MGKNKLAMVSKQRKKTKKKNKKTVKKTESFKIVDVPLSDKQSLGSKASVGDIDYHYQKYYNTFGFLKKIIEKNDKLKKSVCIPNVGSGWMESFLKVHFFKGVPDIKSHLQSVKPVDGMVSKQKFIDEINRCMGHRFVPINLEIIVPGTGTHANVILIDTKKKTAELFEPHGARDKDSELESISRAYYKVSRNIHRFFKMNFPGLRYIPPNKYEPEEGLQMKLDAFSGLCVTWAILYLHYRILNPDVQPAKLIRYLERKMTKSVLLRYTRYVEDVLKDKV
;
A
#
# COMPACT_ATOMS: atom_id res chain seq x y z
N MET A 1 64.28 -43.00 30.80
CA MET A 1 64.34 -42.01 31.93
C MET A 1 64.70 -40.66 31.33
N GLY A 2 63.80 -39.68 31.32
CA GLY A 2 64.05 -38.37 30.79
C GLY A 2 62.86 -37.48 31.02
N LYS A 3 62.88 -36.69 32.10
CA LYS A 3 61.81 -35.74 32.49
C LYS A 3 62.02 -34.43 31.74
N ASN A 4 61.12 -34.05 30.87
CA ASN A 4 61.13 -32.73 30.31
C ASN A 4 60.09 -31.83 31.01
N LYS A 5 60.60 -30.78 31.66
CA LYS A 5 59.81 -29.66 32.22
C LYS A 5 59.30 -28.75 31.10
N LEU A 6 57.99 -28.58 30.97
CA LEU A 6 57.45 -27.55 30.18
C LEU A 6 57.31 -26.27 31.00
N ALA A 7 57.95 -25.20 30.54
CA ALA A 7 57.84 -23.88 31.09
C ALA A 7 56.54 -23.22 30.60
N MET A 8 55.64 -22.80 31.52
CA MET A 8 54.50 -21.96 31.23
C MET A 8 54.91 -20.52 31.01
N VAL A 9 54.71 -20.02 29.79
CA VAL A 9 54.83 -18.59 29.48
C VAL A 9 53.42 -17.97 29.57
N SER A 10 53.20 -17.18 30.63
CA SER A 10 51.99 -16.40 30.82
C SER A 10 52.04 -15.15 29.93
N LYS A 11 51.26 -15.11 28.84
CA LYS A 11 51.06 -13.89 28.08
C LYS A 11 49.93 -13.06 28.71
N GLN A 12 50.30 -12.00 29.37
CA GLN A 12 49.35 -10.93 29.80
C GLN A 12 48.76 -10.26 28.56
N ARG A 13 47.48 -10.51 28.28
CA ARG A 13 46.69 -9.74 27.27
C ARG A 13 46.26 -8.42 27.88
N LYS A 14 46.88 -7.31 27.47
CA LYS A 14 46.38 -5.96 27.70
C LYS A 14 45.03 -5.79 27.00
N LYS A 15 43.93 -5.72 27.75
CA LYS A 15 42.59 -5.36 27.26
C LYS A 15 42.56 -3.85 27.01
N THR A 16 42.72 -3.45 25.75
CA THR A 16 42.40 -2.09 25.30
C THR A 16 40.86 -1.92 25.25
N LYS A 17 40.31 -1.21 26.23
CA LYS A 17 38.92 -0.79 26.23
C LYS A 17 38.73 0.27 25.13
N LYS A 18 38.29 -0.12 23.92
CA LYS A 18 37.72 0.79 22.94
C LYS A 18 36.39 1.31 23.49
N LYS A 19 36.35 2.58 23.91
CA LYS A 19 35.12 3.32 24.19
C LYS A 19 34.37 3.50 22.87
N ASN A 20 33.39 2.64 22.56
CA ASN A 20 32.42 2.89 21.51
C ASN A 20 31.57 4.10 21.90
N LYS A 21 31.90 5.28 21.38
CA LYS A 21 30.97 6.41 21.36
C LYS A 21 29.78 6.00 20.49
N LYS A 22 28.71 5.53 21.11
CA LYS A 22 27.40 5.43 20.48
C LYS A 22 26.99 6.85 20.08
N THR A 23 27.16 7.19 18.81
CA THR A 23 26.53 8.36 18.21
C THR A 23 25.02 8.11 18.26
N VAL A 24 24.36 8.70 19.24
CA VAL A 24 22.88 8.72 19.31
C VAL A 24 22.46 9.55 18.10
N LYS A 25 22.09 8.87 17.01
CA LYS A 25 21.41 9.52 15.90
C LYS A 25 20.14 10.12 16.48
N LYS A 26 20.07 11.46 16.53
CA LYS A 26 18.85 12.21 16.80
C LYS A 26 17.78 11.68 15.85
N THR A 27 16.84 10.91 16.37
CA THR A 27 15.65 10.49 15.63
C THR A 27 14.84 11.75 15.38
N GLU A 28 14.94 12.33 14.18
CA GLU A 28 14.05 13.38 13.76
C GLU A 28 12.62 12.86 13.92
N SER A 29 11.87 13.48 14.81
CA SER A 29 10.46 13.18 15.01
C SER A 29 9.69 13.84 13.85
N PHE A 30 9.55 13.12 12.72
CA PHE A 30 8.69 13.56 11.64
C PHE A 30 7.26 13.64 12.16
N LYS A 31 6.70 14.86 12.16
CA LYS A 31 5.29 15.07 12.43
C LYS A 31 4.51 14.53 11.23
N ILE A 32 3.59 13.60 11.47
CA ILE A 32 2.73 13.06 10.41
C ILE A 32 1.65 14.10 10.10
N VAL A 33 1.52 14.43 8.82
CA VAL A 33 0.47 15.30 8.30
C VAL A 33 -0.79 14.47 8.13
N ASP A 34 -1.86 14.89 8.79
CA ASP A 34 -3.16 14.24 8.67
C ASP A 34 -3.90 14.64 7.40
N VAL A 35 -4.81 13.79 6.96
CA VAL A 35 -5.79 14.14 5.93
C VAL A 35 -6.74 15.21 6.46
N PRO A 36 -7.18 16.16 5.64
CA PRO A 36 -7.98 17.31 6.07
C PRO A 36 -9.47 16.93 6.25
N LEU A 37 -9.78 16.17 7.30
CA LEU A 37 -11.16 15.83 7.63
C LEU A 37 -11.79 16.98 8.43
N SER A 38 -12.90 17.51 7.93
CA SER A 38 -13.70 18.49 8.66
C SER A 38 -14.78 17.83 9.52
N ASP A 39 -15.32 18.58 10.48
CA ASP A 39 -16.45 18.09 11.29
C ASP A 39 -17.75 18.00 10.49
N LYS A 40 -17.83 18.69 9.33
CA LYS A 40 -18.96 18.59 8.39
C LYS A 40 -19.12 17.19 7.79
N GLN A 41 -18.06 16.37 7.77
CA GLN A 41 -18.11 14.98 7.37
C GLN A 41 -18.55 14.04 8.49
N SER A 42 -19.02 14.58 9.61
CA SER A 42 -19.60 13.78 10.68
C SER A 42 -20.87 13.10 10.17
N LEU A 43 -20.84 11.80 10.13
CA LEU A 43 -22.06 11.00 10.02
C LEU A 43 -22.69 11.00 11.41
N GLY A 44 -24.00 11.26 11.48
CA GLY A 44 -24.72 11.26 12.75
C GLY A 44 -24.38 10.01 13.58
N SER A 45 -24.53 10.07 14.89
CA SER A 45 -24.11 9.03 15.84
C SER A 45 -24.70 7.63 15.61
N LYS A 46 -25.64 7.48 14.68
CA LYS A 46 -26.28 6.21 14.30
C LYS A 46 -25.78 5.63 12.96
N ALA A 47 -24.87 6.30 12.26
CA ALA A 47 -24.38 5.79 10.99
C ALA A 47 -23.52 4.54 11.21
N SER A 48 -23.88 3.47 10.54
CA SER A 48 -23.13 2.22 10.48
C SER A 48 -22.27 2.17 9.23
N VAL A 49 -21.28 1.28 9.19
CA VAL A 49 -20.50 1.00 7.98
C VAL A 49 -21.42 0.56 6.85
N GLY A 50 -22.49 -0.18 7.12
CA GLY A 50 -23.48 -0.62 6.15
C GLY A 50 -24.24 0.51 5.47
N ASP A 51 -24.45 1.65 6.12
CA ASP A 51 -25.16 2.80 5.55
C ASP A 51 -24.35 3.54 4.47
N ILE A 52 -23.02 3.34 4.47
CA ILE A 52 -22.12 3.98 3.52
C ILE A 52 -21.88 3.09 2.29
N ASP A 53 -22.03 1.79 2.48
CA ASP A 53 -21.44 0.75 1.64
C ASP A 53 -21.90 0.81 0.17
N TYR A 54 -23.18 1.02 -0.06
CA TYR A 54 -23.73 0.95 -1.42
C TYR A 54 -23.49 2.18 -2.28
N HIS A 55 -23.49 3.35 -1.67
CA HIS A 55 -23.28 4.59 -2.43
C HIS A 55 -21.81 4.80 -2.77
N TYR A 56 -20.91 4.39 -1.90
CA TYR A 56 -19.48 4.54 -2.08
C TYR A 56 -18.93 3.60 -3.15
N GLN A 57 -19.33 2.35 -3.16
CA GLN A 57 -18.93 1.38 -4.18
C GLN A 57 -19.34 1.77 -5.60
N LYS A 58 -20.46 2.50 -5.75
CA LYS A 58 -20.89 3.02 -7.05
C LYS A 58 -19.99 4.13 -7.60
N TYR A 59 -19.25 4.82 -6.75
CA TYR A 59 -18.37 5.93 -7.13
C TYR A 59 -16.89 5.57 -7.08
N TYR A 60 -16.64 4.30 -7.22
CA TYR A 60 -15.41 3.65 -6.97
C TYR A 60 -14.37 3.90 -8.04
N ASN A 61 -13.59 4.95 -7.85
CA ASN A 61 -12.41 5.19 -8.65
C ASN A 61 -11.29 5.71 -7.76
N THR A 62 -10.43 4.77 -7.31
CA THR A 62 -9.24 5.09 -6.51
C THR A 62 -8.46 6.25 -7.11
N PHE A 63 -8.31 6.25 -8.42
CA PHE A 63 -7.55 7.26 -9.12
C PHE A 63 -8.35 8.54 -9.40
N GLY A 64 -9.66 8.46 -9.56
CA GLY A 64 -10.50 9.65 -9.69
C GLY A 64 -10.40 10.56 -8.47
N PHE A 65 -10.46 9.98 -7.28
CA PHE A 65 -10.26 10.72 -6.03
C PHE A 65 -8.85 11.32 -5.94
N LEU A 66 -7.81 10.50 -6.16
CA LEU A 66 -6.43 10.98 -6.13
C LEU A 66 -6.18 12.07 -7.18
N LYS A 67 -6.73 11.90 -8.40
CA LYS A 67 -6.63 12.91 -9.45
C LYS A 67 -7.19 14.24 -9.01
N LYS A 68 -8.39 14.28 -8.43
CA LYS A 68 -9.01 15.52 -7.94
C LYS A 68 -8.20 16.16 -6.81
N ILE A 69 -7.66 15.39 -5.87
CA ILE A 69 -6.78 15.92 -4.82
C ILE A 69 -5.50 16.50 -5.41
N ILE A 70 -4.89 15.79 -6.37
CA ILE A 70 -3.68 16.23 -7.03
C ILE A 70 -3.94 17.52 -7.80
N GLU A 71 -5.03 17.63 -8.53
CA GLU A 71 -5.41 18.81 -9.31
C GLU A 71 -5.58 20.07 -8.44
N LYS A 72 -6.05 19.91 -7.21
CA LYS A 72 -6.23 21.00 -6.23
C LYS A 72 -4.96 21.37 -5.47
N ASN A 73 -3.85 20.65 -5.67
CA ASN A 73 -2.61 20.86 -4.89
C ASN A 73 -1.37 20.87 -5.78
N ASP A 74 -0.78 22.05 -5.99
CA ASP A 74 0.36 22.23 -6.89
C ASP A 74 1.61 21.44 -6.51
N LYS A 75 1.83 21.17 -5.21
CA LYS A 75 2.94 20.30 -4.77
C LYS A 75 2.71 18.85 -5.20
N LEU A 76 1.45 18.40 -5.12
CA LEU A 76 1.09 17.05 -5.55
C LEU A 76 1.13 16.90 -7.07
N LYS A 77 0.71 17.92 -7.84
CA LYS A 77 0.83 17.92 -9.31
C LYS A 77 2.25 17.67 -9.78
N LYS A 78 3.23 18.26 -9.09
CA LYS A 78 4.65 18.10 -9.42
C LYS A 78 5.25 16.78 -8.95
N SER A 79 4.64 16.14 -7.96
CA SER A 79 5.22 14.96 -7.31
C SER A 79 4.53 13.64 -7.63
N VAL A 80 3.31 13.65 -8.14
CA VAL A 80 2.52 12.45 -8.37
C VAL A 80 2.13 12.36 -9.85
N CYS A 81 2.38 11.22 -10.46
CA CYS A 81 1.85 10.88 -11.78
C CYS A 81 1.01 9.61 -11.68
N ILE A 82 -0.24 9.70 -12.08
CA ILE A 82 -1.15 8.55 -12.14
C ILE A 82 -1.01 7.92 -13.53
N PRO A 83 -0.53 6.67 -13.63
CA PRO A 83 -0.56 5.95 -14.90
C PRO A 83 -2.00 5.59 -15.26
N ASN A 84 -2.33 5.65 -16.53
CA ASN A 84 -3.67 5.31 -17.02
C ASN A 84 -3.85 3.79 -17.19
N VAL A 85 -3.29 3.04 -16.27
CA VAL A 85 -3.31 1.58 -16.28
C VAL A 85 -3.30 1.02 -14.86
N GLY A 86 -3.84 -0.19 -14.72
CA GLY A 86 -3.80 -0.98 -13.51
C GLY A 86 -3.48 -2.44 -13.82
N SER A 87 -3.39 -3.27 -12.81
CA SER A 87 -3.23 -4.71 -12.96
C SER A 87 -4.22 -5.46 -12.08
N GLY A 88 -4.74 -6.57 -12.59
CA GLY A 88 -5.57 -7.50 -11.86
C GLY A 88 -4.98 -8.92 -11.91
N TRP A 89 -5.19 -9.70 -10.88
CA TRP A 89 -4.72 -11.08 -10.76
C TRP A 89 -5.90 -11.98 -10.45
N MET A 90 -6.09 -13.00 -11.27
CA MET A 90 -7.10 -14.02 -11.03
C MET A 90 -6.41 -15.26 -10.44
N GLU A 91 -6.76 -15.60 -9.20
CA GLU A 91 -6.07 -16.67 -8.45
C GLU A 91 -6.14 -18.03 -9.12
N SER A 92 -7.33 -18.44 -9.58
CA SER A 92 -7.54 -19.80 -10.13
C SER A 92 -6.63 -20.15 -11.32
N PHE A 93 -6.10 -19.13 -12.00
CA PHE A 93 -5.23 -19.30 -13.16
C PHE A 93 -3.88 -18.62 -13.03
N LEU A 94 -3.62 -17.90 -11.94
CA LEU A 94 -2.43 -17.06 -11.76
C LEU A 94 -2.19 -16.12 -12.96
N LYS A 95 -3.25 -15.79 -13.69
CA LYS A 95 -3.16 -14.87 -14.81
C LYS A 95 -3.14 -13.45 -14.31
N VAL A 96 -2.14 -12.70 -14.74
CA VAL A 96 -2.12 -11.27 -14.60
C VAL A 96 -2.85 -10.64 -15.81
N HIS A 97 -3.73 -9.72 -15.51
CA HIS A 97 -4.41 -8.88 -16.49
C HIS A 97 -3.94 -7.45 -16.30
N PHE A 98 -3.60 -6.78 -17.40
CA PHE A 98 -3.34 -5.35 -17.40
C PHE A 98 -4.56 -4.65 -17.99
N PHE A 99 -5.05 -3.60 -17.35
CA PHE A 99 -6.23 -2.87 -17.80
C PHE A 99 -5.97 -1.35 -17.81
N LYS A 100 -6.74 -0.64 -18.62
CA LYS A 100 -6.74 0.82 -18.56
C LYS A 100 -7.14 1.25 -17.15
N GLY A 101 -6.40 2.18 -16.57
CA GLY A 101 -6.83 2.87 -15.37
C GLY A 101 -8.16 3.54 -15.69
N VAL A 102 -9.22 3.18 -14.95
CA VAL A 102 -10.57 3.57 -15.28
C VAL A 102 -10.75 5.06 -14.99
N PRO A 103 -10.91 5.92 -16.00
CA PRO A 103 -11.31 7.30 -15.77
C PRO A 103 -12.82 7.43 -15.49
N ASP A 104 -13.62 6.41 -15.82
CA ASP A 104 -15.07 6.43 -15.71
C ASP A 104 -15.61 5.31 -14.81
N ILE A 105 -16.29 5.72 -13.76
CA ILE A 105 -16.91 4.92 -12.71
C ILE A 105 -17.96 3.94 -13.25
N LYS A 106 -18.64 4.26 -14.33
CA LYS A 106 -19.74 3.45 -14.86
C LYS A 106 -19.27 2.15 -15.50
N SER A 107 -18.08 2.14 -16.07
CA SER A 107 -17.56 0.96 -16.79
C SER A 107 -17.02 -0.12 -15.85
N HIS A 108 -16.59 0.25 -14.62
CA HIS A 108 -15.99 -0.69 -13.67
C HIS A 108 -17.00 -1.61 -12.98
N LEU A 109 -18.24 -1.14 -12.84
CA LEU A 109 -19.32 -1.90 -12.17
C LEU A 109 -20.04 -2.89 -13.08
N GLN A 110 -19.91 -2.75 -14.40
CA GLN A 110 -20.64 -3.59 -15.36
C GLN A 110 -19.87 -4.77 -15.90
N SER A 111 -18.57 -4.83 -15.68
CA SER A 111 -17.75 -5.87 -16.29
C SER A 111 -16.72 -6.48 -15.34
N VAL A 112 -17.15 -7.47 -14.58
CA VAL A 112 -16.26 -8.57 -14.17
C VAL A 112 -15.84 -9.39 -15.42
N LYS A 113 -16.21 -8.93 -16.61
CA LYS A 113 -15.77 -9.49 -17.90
C LYS A 113 -14.49 -8.77 -18.32
N PRO A 114 -13.35 -9.48 -18.39
CA PRO A 114 -12.04 -8.88 -18.68
C PRO A 114 -11.85 -8.36 -20.11
N VAL A 115 -12.91 -8.11 -20.87
CA VAL A 115 -12.81 -7.95 -22.33
C VAL A 115 -12.65 -6.50 -22.76
N ASP A 116 -13.28 -5.55 -22.08
CA ASP A 116 -13.25 -4.15 -22.50
C ASP A 116 -12.33 -3.31 -21.61
N GLY A 117 -11.07 -3.22 -21.94
CA GLY A 117 -10.13 -2.37 -21.20
C GLY A 117 -8.77 -3.03 -20.97
N MET A 118 -8.59 -4.28 -21.41
CA MET A 118 -7.29 -4.93 -21.34
C MET A 118 -6.26 -4.20 -22.19
N VAL A 119 -5.09 -4.02 -21.59
CA VAL A 119 -3.93 -3.47 -22.30
C VAL A 119 -2.81 -4.52 -22.37
N SER A 120 -1.91 -4.36 -23.32
CA SER A 120 -0.73 -5.21 -23.37
C SER A 120 0.18 -4.95 -22.17
N LYS A 121 0.96 -5.98 -21.79
CA LYS A 121 2.01 -5.83 -20.78
C LYS A 121 2.96 -4.66 -21.11
N GLN A 122 3.30 -4.50 -22.40
CA GLN A 122 4.18 -3.43 -22.84
C GLN A 122 3.56 -2.06 -22.59
N LYS A 123 2.30 -1.87 -22.93
CA LYS A 123 1.58 -0.62 -22.65
C LYS A 123 1.53 -0.29 -21.16
N PHE A 124 1.36 -1.30 -20.31
CA PHE A 124 1.42 -1.11 -18.86
C PHE A 124 2.81 -0.62 -18.42
N ILE A 125 3.88 -1.22 -18.96
CA ILE A 125 5.26 -0.80 -18.67
C ILE A 125 5.51 0.63 -19.18
N ASP A 126 5.06 0.96 -20.38
CA ASP A 126 5.26 2.27 -20.99
C ASP A 126 4.58 3.38 -20.19
N GLU A 127 3.36 3.14 -19.71
CA GLU A 127 2.64 4.09 -18.88
C GLU A 127 3.31 4.32 -17.51
N ILE A 128 3.86 3.28 -16.91
CA ILE A 128 4.65 3.42 -15.68
C ILE A 128 5.92 4.23 -15.99
N ASN A 129 6.64 3.91 -17.07
CA ASN A 129 7.84 4.62 -17.47
C ASN A 129 7.59 6.10 -17.75
N ARG A 130 6.46 6.45 -18.37
CA ARG A 130 6.02 7.83 -18.57
C ARG A 130 5.94 8.61 -17.24
N CYS A 131 5.57 7.92 -16.16
CA CYS A 131 5.44 8.52 -14.85
C CYS A 131 6.74 8.56 -14.02
N MET A 132 7.79 7.87 -14.42
CA MET A 132 9.02 7.72 -13.60
C MET A 132 9.79 9.02 -13.35
N GLY A 133 9.47 10.11 -14.05
CA GLY A 133 9.97 11.45 -13.74
C GLY A 133 9.35 12.11 -12.50
N HIS A 134 8.26 11.55 -11.99
CA HIS A 134 7.60 12.03 -10.78
C HIS A 134 8.04 11.21 -9.57
N ARG A 135 7.90 11.78 -8.36
CA ARG A 135 8.28 11.06 -7.13
C ARG A 135 7.39 9.84 -6.88
N PHE A 136 6.08 9.99 -7.03
CA PHE A 136 5.11 8.94 -6.74
C PHE A 136 4.35 8.49 -7.97
N VAL A 137 4.31 7.17 -8.16
CA VAL A 137 3.52 6.53 -9.20
C VAL A 137 2.61 5.47 -8.53
N PRO A 138 1.36 5.82 -8.21
CA PRO A 138 0.40 4.87 -7.67
C PRO A 138 -0.15 3.96 -8.77
N ILE A 139 -0.25 2.67 -8.49
CA ILE A 139 -0.79 1.66 -9.39
C ILE A 139 -1.93 0.95 -8.68
N ASN A 140 -3.12 0.92 -9.29
CA ASN A 140 -4.23 0.12 -8.80
C ASN A 140 -3.95 -1.37 -9.07
N LEU A 141 -4.19 -2.19 -8.06
CA LEU A 141 -4.09 -3.63 -8.14
C LEU A 141 -5.39 -4.26 -7.65
N GLU A 142 -6.00 -5.06 -8.48
CA GLU A 142 -7.19 -5.83 -8.14
C GLU A 142 -6.84 -7.32 -8.07
N ILE A 143 -7.20 -7.97 -6.96
CA ILE A 143 -7.04 -9.41 -6.80
C ILE A 143 -8.42 -10.04 -6.87
N ILE A 144 -8.61 -10.91 -7.86
CA ILE A 144 -9.86 -11.63 -8.09
C ILE A 144 -9.72 -13.03 -7.51
N VAL A 145 -10.49 -13.31 -6.47
CA VAL A 145 -10.55 -14.63 -5.84
C VAL A 145 -11.89 -15.27 -6.18
N PRO A 146 -11.91 -16.32 -6.98
CA PRO A 146 -13.15 -16.99 -7.37
C PRO A 146 -13.99 -17.40 -6.16
N GLY A 147 -15.28 -17.05 -6.19
CA GLY A 147 -16.22 -17.34 -5.11
C GLY A 147 -16.21 -16.36 -3.94
N THR A 148 -15.21 -15.46 -3.85
CA THR A 148 -15.12 -14.45 -2.77
C THR A 148 -15.21 -13.02 -3.25
N GLY A 149 -15.09 -12.80 -4.56
CA GLY A 149 -15.16 -11.47 -5.17
C GLY A 149 -13.80 -10.83 -5.48
N THR A 150 -13.77 -9.51 -5.55
CA THR A 150 -12.57 -8.74 -5.83
C THR A 150 -12.03 -8.05 -4.59
N HIS A 151 -10.71 -7.98 -4.49
CA HIS A 151 -10.03 -7.31 -3.39
C HIS A 151 -9.07 -6.25 -3.92
N ALA A 152 -9.20 -5.04 -3.40
CA ALA A 152 -8.41 -3.91 -3.85
C ALA A 152 -7.12 -3.77 -3.05
N ASN A 153 -6.03 -3.65 -3.78
CA ASN A 153 -4.70 -3.35 -3.29
C ASN A 153 -4.11 -2.19 -4.07
N VAL A 154 -3.01 -1.66 -3.61
CA VAL A 154 -2.26 -0.64 -4.34
C VAL A 154 -0.77 -0.90 -4.28
N ILE A 155 -0.09 -0.56 -5.38
CA ILE A 155 1.35 -0.47 -5.40
C ILE A 155 1.71 1.00 -5.50
N LEU A 156 2.60 1.47 -4.64
CA LEU A 156 3.15 2.81 -4.72
C LEU A 156 4.64 2.75 -5.07
N ILE A 157 5.01 3.31 -6.22
CA ILE A 157 6.40 3.52 -6.57
C ILE A 157 6.83 4.86 -5.98
N ASP A 158 7.91 4.87 -5.20
CA ASP A 158 8.66 6.06 -4.79
C ASP A 158 9.97 6.07 -5.58
N THR A 159 10.01 6.86 -6.65
CA THR A 159 11.18 6.91 -7.55
C THR A 159 12.40 7.49 -6.86
N LYS A 160 12.21 8.42 -5.91
CA LYS A 160 13.30 9.01 -5.11
C LYS A 160 13.95 7.96 -4.20
N LYS A 161 13.16 7.08 -3.61
CA LYS A 161 13.64 5.97 -2.75
C LYS A 161 13.97 4.71 -3.55
N LYS A 162 13.66 4.71 -4.85
CA LYS A 162 13.78 3.54 -5.75
C LYS A 162 13.09 2.30 -5.19
N THR A 163 11.84 2.47 -4.74
CA THR A 163 11.03 1.39 -4.15
C THR A 163 9.68 1.28 -4.81
N ALA A 164 9.15 0.05 -4.86
CA ALA A 164 7.77 -0.26 -5.20
C ALA A 164 7.17 -1.00 -4.01
N GLU A 165 6.30 -0.35 -3.24
CA GLU A 165 5.68 -0.92 -2.03
C GLU A 165 4.25 -1.39 -2.33
N LEU A 166 3.93 -2.62 -1.97
CA LEU A 166 2.58 -3.18 -2.07
C LEU A 166 1.88 -3.01 -0.73
N PHE A 167 0.73 -2.35 -0.72
CA PHE A 167 -0.15 -2.26 0.44
C PHE A 167 -1.31 -3.25 0.32
N GLU A 168 -1.50 -4.05 1.38
CA GLU A 168 -2.54 -5.07 1.52
C GLU A 168 -3.46 -4.71 2.71
N PRO A 169 -4.69 -4.24 2.47
CA PRO A 169 -5.60 -3.86 3.56
C PRO A 169 -5.85 -4.95 4.60
N HIS A 170 -5.82 -6.22 4.20
CA HIS A 170 -5.99 -7.35 5.12
C HIS A 170 -4.73 -7.71 5.92
N GLY A 171 -3.57 -7.14 5.54
CA GLY A 171 -2.29 -7.34 6.22
C GLY A 171 -1.40 -8.40 5.60
N ALA A 172 -0.26 -8.59 6.23
CA ALA A 172 0.81 -9.45 5.74
C ALA A 172 0.64 -10.92 6.15
N ARG A 173 -0.55 -11.47 6.08
CA ARG A 173 -0.84 -12.84 6.51
C ARG A 173 0.13 -13.85 5.91
N ASP A 174 0.70 -14.66 6.77
CA ASP A 174 1.58 -15.76 6.36
C ASP A 174 0.75 -16.99 5.94
N LYS A 175 1.43 -18.00 5.44
CA LYS A 175 0.90 -19.21 4.80
C LYS A 175 -0.05 -20.04 5.68
N ASP A 176 0.06 -19.90 7.00
CA ASP A 176 -0.52 -20.82 7.99
C ASP A 176 -1.79 -20.27 8.66
N SER A 177 -2.43 -19.23 8.09
CA SER A 177 -3.66 -18.70 8.65
C SER A 177 -4.87 -19.59 8.32
N GLU A 178 -5.88 -19.62 9.20
CA GLU A 178 -7.14 -20.36 9.00
C GLU A 178 -7.90 -19.96 7.71
N LEU A 179 -7.59 -18.79 7.13
CA LEU A 179 -8.03 -18.36 5.81
C LEU A 179 -7.01 -18.74 4.73
N GLU A 180 -6.52 -19.94 4.78
CA GLU A 180 -5.38 -20.45 4.00
C GLU A 180 -5.48 -20.18 2.48
N SER A 181 -6.68 -20.27 1.88
CA SER A 181 -6.86 -20.03 0.44
C SER A 181 -6.58 -18.60 0.04
N ILE A 182 -7.12 -17.63 0.80
CA ILE A 182 -6.96 -16.19 0.52
C ILE A 182 -5.51 -15.75 0.79
N SER A 183 -4.96 -16.17 1.93
CA SER A 183 -3.57 -15.85 2.28
C SER A 183 -2.57 -16.44 1.30
N ARG A 184 -2.82 -17.65 0.84
CA ARG A 184 -2.00 -18.32 -0.18
C ARG A 184 -2.06 -17.57 -1.51
N ALA A 185 -3.23 -17.06 -1.89
CA ALA A 185 -3.40 -16.22 -3.07
C ALA A 185 -2.55 -14.95 -3.00
N TYR A 186 -2.65 -14.21 -1.91
CA TYR A 186 -1.90 -12.95 -1.74
C TYR A 186 -0.39 -13.18 -1.75
N TYR A 187 0.08 -14.23 -1.11
CA TYR A 187 1.49 -14.59 -1.14
C TYR A 187 1.99 -14.88 -2.57
N LYS A 188 1.21 -15.66 -3.35
CA LYS A 188 1.54 -15.96 -4.75
C LYS A 188 1.55 -14.69 -5.60
N VAL A 189 0.54 -13.83 -5.44
CA VAL A 189 0.46 -12.54 -6.14
C VAL A 189 1.66 -11.67 -5.78
N SER A 190 1.99 -11.52 -4.51
CA SER A 190 3.15 -10.74 -4.08
C SER A 190 4.47 -11.24 -4.67
N ARG A 191 4.68 -12.57 -4.76
CA ARG A 191 5.84 -13.16 -5.43
C ARG A 191 5.89 -12.84 -6.92
N ASN A 192 4.76 -12.87 -7.58
CA ASN A 192 4.66 -12.57 -9.02
C ASN A 192 4.91 -11.09 -9.28
N ILE A 193 4.39 -10.21 -8.44
CA ILE A 193 4.68 -8.76 -8.50
C ILE A 193 6.19 -8.52 -8.32
N HIS A 194 6.82 -9.17 -7.34
CA HIS A 194 8.26 -9.09 -7.15
C HIS A 194 9.02 -9.48 -8.43
N ARG A 195 8.66 -10.62 -9.03
CA ARG A 195 9.26 -11.07 -10.30
C ARG A 195 9.05 -10.05 -11.42
N PHE A 196 7.84 -9.51 -11.53
CA PHE A 196 7.51 -8.50 -12.52
C PHE A 196 8.40 -7.25 -12.38
N PHE A 197 8.53 -6.69 -11.18
CA PHE A 197 9.38 -5.52 -10.94
C PHE A 197 10.86 -5.83 -11.18
N LYS A 198 11.33 -6.97 -10.71
CA LYS A 198 12.73 -7.41 -10.94
C LYS A 198 13.07 -7.50 -12.42
N MET A 199 12.14 -7.96 -13.25
CA MET A 199 12.39 -8.15 -14.70
C MET A 199 12.23 -6.86 -15.50
N ASN A 200 11.28 -6.00 -15.17
CA ASN A 200 10.92 -4.86 -16.01
C ASN A 200 11.40 -3.51 -15.43
N PHE A 201 11.69 -3.45 -14.14
CA PHE A 201 12.15 -2.25 -13.43
C PHE A 201 13.29 -2.60 -12.45
N PRO A 202 14.44 -3.08 -12.94
CA PRO A 202 15.51 -3.62 -12.08
C PRO A 202 16.11 -2.57 -11.13
N GLY A 203 15.92 -1.27 -11.43
CA GLY A 203 16.31 -0.17 -10.54
C GLY A 203 15.40 0.02 -9.32
N LEU A 204 14.24 -0.65 -9.26
CA LEU A 204 13.29 -0.55 -8.16
C LEU A 204 13.38 -1.77 -7.24
N ARG A 205 13.49 -1.52 -5.95
CA ARG A 205 13.38 -2.56 -4.92
C ARG A 205 11.91 -2.75 -4.53
N TYR A 206 11.36 -3.92 -4.81
CA TYR A 206 10.02 -4.27 -4.37
C TYR A 206 9.98 -4.49 -2.85
N ILE A 207 8.96 -3.94 -2.19
CA ILE A 207 8.70 -4.07 -0.75
C ILE A 207 7.34 -4.75 -0.57
N PRO A 208 7.33 -6.03 -0.19
CA PRO A 208 6.09 -6.75 0.09
C PRO A 208 5.48 -6.33 1.43
N PRO A 209 4.18 -6.56 1.66
CA PRO A 209 3.48 -6.20 2.88
C PRO A 209 4.16 -6.68 4.17
N ASN A 210 4.65 -7.92 4.19
CA ASN A 210 5.30 -8.52 5.35
C ASN A 210 6.61 -7.83 5.81
N LYS A 211 7.05 -6.79 5.12
CA LYS A 211 8.19 -5.97 5.54
C LYS A 211 7.79 -4.76 6.38
N TYR A 212 6.52 -4.40 6.41
CA TYR A 212 6.11 -3.19 7.11
C TYR A 212 4.66 -3.20 7.63
N GLU A 213 3.84 -4.14 7.21
CA GLU A 213 2.49 -4.34 7.70
C GLU A 213 2.45 -5.42 8.78
N PRO A 214 1.52 -5.33 9.74
CA PRO A 214 1.25 -6.41 10.68
C PRO A 214 0.62 -7.60 9.94
N GLU A 215 0.66 -8.74 10.56
CA GLU A 215 0.02 -9.96 10.07
C GLU A 215 -1.48 -9.75 9.86
N GLU A 216 -2.15 -9.16 10.84
CA GLU A 216 -3.53 -8.70 10.75
C GLU A 216 -3.56 -7.21 10.36
N GLY A 217 -4.00 -6.91 9.14
CA GLY A 217 -4.01 -5.57 8.57
C GLY A 217 -5.05 -4.64 9.15
N LEU A 218 -4.99 -3.38 8.70
CA LEU A 218 -5.87 -2.31 9.19
C LEU A 218 -7.35 -2.63 8.98
N GLN A 219 -7.72 -3.18 7.83
CA GLN A 219 -9.09 -3.57 7.53
C GLN A 219 -9.56 -4.69 8.43
N MET A 220 -8.77 -5.72 8.62
CA MET A 220 -9.16 -6.86 9.45
C MET A 220 -9.46 -6.47 10.89
N LYS A 221 -8.73 -5.50 11.42
CA LYS A 221 -8.91 -5.02 12.80
C LYS A 221 -10.18 -4.19 13.00
N LEU A 222 -10.62 -3.48 11.97
CA LEU A 222 -11.71 -2.51 12.12
C LEU A 222 -13.01 -2.91 11.41
N ASP A 223 -12.89 -3.52 10.22
CA ASP A 223 -14.04 -3.71 9.34
C ASP A 223 -13.92 -4.91 8.39
N ALA A 224 -13.40 -6.02 8.90
CA ALA A 224 -13.04 -7.24 8.14
C ALA A 224 -14.02 -7.64 7.02
N PHE A 225 -15.32 -7.38 7.20
CA PHE A 225 -16.37 -7.83 6.29
C PHE A 225 -17.15 -6.71 5.58
N SER A 226 -16.72 -5.46 5.72
CA SER A 226 -17.47 -4.31 5.19
C SER A 226 -17.23 -4.02 3.71
N GLY A 227 -16.26 -4.67 3.07
CA GLY A 227 -15.91 -4.41 1.67
C GLY A 227 -15.13 -3.10 1.45
N LEU A 228 -14.64 -2.44 2.50
CA LEU A 228 -13.94 -1.15 2.40
C LEU A 228 -12.46 -1.25 2.00
N CYS A 229 -12.02 -2.36 1.38
CA CYS A 229 -10.63 -2.55 0.94
C CYS A 229 -10.09 -1.39 0.11
N VAL A 230 -10.92 -0.80 -0.71
CA VAL A 230 -10.55 0.36 -1.53
C VAL A 230 -10.44 1.64 -0.72
N THR A 231 -11.34 1.85 0.24
CA THR A 231 -11.18 2.99 1.14
C THR A 231 -9.82 2.93 1.83
N TRP A 232 -9.43 1.76 2.30
CA TRP A 232 -8.13 1.55 2.92
C TRP A 232 -6.97 1.77 1.95
N ALA A 233 -7.08 1.28 0.71
CA ALA A 233 -6.09 1.49 -0.33
C ALA A 233 -5.90 2.99 -0.65
N ILE A 234 -7.00 3.73 -0.82
CA ILE A 234 -6.99 5.19 -1.05
C ILE A 234 -6.41 5.92 0.17
N LEU A 235 -6.85 5.57 1.37
CA LEU A 235 -6.38 6.18 2.62
C LEU A 235 -4.87 6.04 2.75
N TYR A 236 -4.35 4.82 2.53
CA TYR A 236 -2.92 4.58 2.57
C TYR A 236 -2.16 5.44 1.57
N LEU A 237 -2.60 5.46 0.30
CA LEU A 237 -1.97 6.30 -0.74
C LEU A 237 -2.00 7.77 -0.35
N HIS A 238 -3.13 8.28 0.13
CA HIS A 238 -3.27 9.68 0.52
C HIS A 238 -2.27 10.03 1.63
N TYR A 239 -2.21 9.24 2.69
CA TYR A 239 -1.23 9.45 3.76
C TYR A 239 0.22 9.30 3.28
N ARG A 240 0.52 8.35 2.40
CA ARG A 240 1.88 8.16 1.87
C ARG A 240 2.34 9.36 1.05
N ILE A 241 1.46 9.91 0.23
CA ILE A 241 1.75 11.07 -0.62
C ILE A 241 1.92 12.33 0.24
N LEU A 242 1.09 12.53 1.26
CA LEU A 242 1.22 13.65 2.19
C LEU A 242 2.46 13.54 3.10
N ASN A 243 2.92 12.33 3.36
CA ASN A 243 4.02 12.04 4.28
C ASN A 243 5.18 11.31 3.57
N PRO A 244 5.78 11.94 2.57
CA PRO A 244 6.73 11.28 1.66
C PRO A 244 7.98 10.73 2.34
N ASP A 245 8.42 11.33 3.45
CA ASP A 245 9.66 10.96 4.13
C ASP A 245 9.43 10.05 5.34
N VAL A 246 8.16 9.81 5.71
CA VAL A 246 7.80 8.86 6.76
C VAL A 246 7.97 7.43 6.22
N GLN A 247 8.58 6.56 7.03
CA GLN A 247 8.72 5.14 6.70
C GLN A 247 7.35 4.44 6.68
N PRO A 248 7.07 3.53 5.73
CA PRO A 248 5.80 2.82 5.65
C PRO A 248 5.37 2.18 6.98
N ALA A 249 6.28 1.46 7.65
CA ALA A 249 5.99 0.83 8.94
C ALA A 249 5.61 1.84 10.04
N LYS A 250 6.19 3.04 10.04
CA LYS A 250 5.83 4.10 10.99
C LYS A 250 4.44 4.66 10.68
N LEU A 251 4.12 4.79 9.39
CA LEU A 251 2.80 5.24 8.96
C LEU A 251 1.71 4.23 9.32
N ILE A 252 1.93 2.93 9.06
CA ILE A 252 0.97 1.89 9.43
C ILE A 252 0.70 1.92 10.94
N ARG A 253 1.73 1.95 11.79
CA ARG A 253 1.55 2.07 13.25
C ARG A 253 0.82 3.34 13.67
N TYR A 254 0.98 4.43 12.93
CA TYR A 254 0.21 5.65 13.18
C TYR A 254 -1.27 5.43 12.85
N LEU A 255 -1.57 4.86 11.67
CA LEU A 255 -2.93 4.57 11.24
C LEU A 255 -3.64 3.57 12.19
N GLU A 256 -2.94 2.53 12.65
CA GLU A 256 -3.48 1.59 13.64
C GLU A 256 -3.99 2.27 14.92
N ARG A 257 -3.30 3.30 15.36
CA ARG A 257 -3.69 4.06 16.59
C ARG A 257 -4.72 5.14 16.32
N LYS A 258 -4.68 5.72 15.14
CA LYS A 258 -5.51 6.87 14.75
C LYS A 258 -6.88 6.45 14.26
N MET A 259 -6.94 5.36 13.51
CA MET A 259 -8.15 4.95 12.82
C MET A 259 -9.12 4.26 13.79
N THR A 260 -10.33 4.78 13.80
CA THR A 260 -11.51 4.19 14.41
C THR A 260 -12.59 4.04 13.34
N LYS A 261 -13.66 3.30 13.61
CA LYS A 261 -14.79 3.23 12.66
C LYS A 261 -15.30 4.62 12.30
N SER A 262 -15.47 5.51 13.28
CA SER A 262 -15.91 6.89 13.04
C SER A 262 -14.98 7.67 12.14
N VAL A 263 -13.66 7.57 12.33
CA VAL A 263 -12.67 8.25 11.48
C VAL A 263 -12.68 7.68 10.07
N LEU A 264 -12.80 6.35 9.92
CA LEU A 264 -12.89 5.70 8.62
C LEU A 264 -14.16 6.15 7.86
N LEU A 265 -15.30 6.21 8.54
CA LEU A 265 -16.55 6.68 7.97
C LEU A 265 -16.46 8.15 7.52
N ARG A 266 -15.87 9.02 8.35
CA ARG A 266 -15.61 10.43 7.97
C ARG A 266 -14.71 10.52 6.74
N TYR A 267 -13.68 9.68 6.67
CA TYR A 267 -12.80 9.64 5.50
C TYR A 267 -13.55 9.17 4.25
N THR A 268 -14.38 8.15 4.36
CA THR A 268 -15.23 7.68 3.28
C THR A 268 -16.11 8.81 2.75
N ARG A 269 -16.75 9.56 3.66
CA ARG A 269 -17.58 10.71 3.29
C ARG A 269 -16.77 11.81 2.60
N TYR A 270 -15.59 12.10 3.12
CA TYR A 270 -14.68 13.05 2.48
C TYR A 270 -14.33 12.64 1.05
N VAL A 271 -14.05 11.36 0.81
CA VAL A 271 -13.79 10.82 -0.54
C VAL A 271 -15.01 11.02 -1.46
N GLU A 272 -16.21 10.72 -0.98
CA GLU A 272 -17.44 10.97 -1.73
C GLU A 272 -17.62 12.44 -2.07
N ASP A 273 -17.42 13.33 -1.12
CA ASP A 273 -17.59 14.78 -1.30
C ASP A 273 -16.59 15.32 -2.34
N VAL A 274 -15.33 14.86 -2.27
CA VAL A 274 -14.33 15.20 -3.31
C VAL A 274 -14.74 14.70 -4.68
N LEU A 275 -15.22 13.46 -4.78
CA LEU A 275 -15.64 12.89 -6.05
C LEU A 275 -16.87 13.62 -6.66
N LYS A 276 -17.75 14.12 -5.81
CA LYS A 276 -18.94 14.88 -6.19
C LYS A 276 -18.70 16.39 -6.34
N ASP A 277 -17.44 16.85 -6.24
CA ASP A 277 -17.06 18.27 -6.24
C ASP A 277 -17.79 19.12 -5.18
N LYS A 278 -18.04 18.55 -4.01
CA LYS A 278 -18.69 19.20 -2.88
C LYS A 278 -17.70 19.78 -1.84
N VAL A 279 -16.40 19.67 -2.11
CA VAL A 279 -15.31 20.15 -1.24
C VAL A 279 -14.41 21.15 -1.96
#